data_73f8cd27a253f7fff43882b04cc8d21e
#
_entry.id   73f8cd27a253f7fff43882b04cc8d21e
#
_cell.length_a   1.000
_cell.length_b   1.000
_cell.length_c   1.000
_cell.angle_alpha   90.00
_cell.angle_beta   90.00
_cell.angle_gamma   90.00
#
_symmetry.space_group_name_H-M   'P 1'
#
loop_
_entity.id
_entity.type
_entity.pdbx_description
1 polymer ?
#
loop_
_entity_poly.entity_id
_entity_poly.type
_entity_poly.pdbx_seq_one_letter_code
_entity_poly.pdbx_strand_id
1 'polypeptide(L)'
;ISIGPSVILAASNGVNFGRKRALAGVFGHVCAVMILALISASGLGVILMTSDIAFSVIKYIGAGYLVYIGIAIWRSKGSWAFADNKQQIPAKRALFKQSLLLGLSNPKALVFFSALFPQFIEPSQAILPQFLLLAGTSLCNAFIFTSVYVLVAFRFRQYFLSAIGQRWVGKTTGGIFVGFAAALLVS
;
A
#
# COMPACT_ATOMS: atom_id res chain seq x y z
N ILE A 1 -0.84 -11.17 -8.49
CA ILE A 1 -0.68 -9.83 -7.88
C ILE A 1 -2.06 -9.20 -7.88
N SER A 2 -2.65 -8.98 -6.71
CA SER A 2 -3.93 -8.29 -6.64
C SER A 2 -3.70 -6.79 -6.45
N ILE A 3 -4.50 -5.99 -7.13
CA ILE A 3 -4.55 -4.55 -6.96
C ILE A 3 -5.03 -4.26 -5.53
N GLY A 4 -4.12 -3.84 -4.67
CA GLY A 4 -4.43 -3.48 -3.28
C GLY A 4 -4.42 -1.96 -3.08
N PRO A 5 -4.80 -1.49 -1.86
CA PRO A 5 -4.82 -0.07 -1.52
C PRO A 5 -3.50 0.66 -1.82
N SER A 6 -2.36 0.01 -1.56
CA SER A 6 -1.03 0.58 -1.81
C SER A 6 -0.76 0.90 -3.28
N VAL A 7 -1.25 0.04 -4.20
CA VAL A 7 -1.09 0.25 -5.64
C VAL A 7 -1.95 1.42 -6.11
N ILE A 8 -3.19 1.50 -5.62
CA ILE A 8 -4.11 2.59 -5.95
C ILE A 8 -3.55 3.93 -5.45
N LEU A 9 -3.00 3.96 -4.24
CA LEU A 9 -2.34 5.15 -3.69
C LEU A 9 -1.13 5.55 -4.53
N ALA A 10 -0.28 4.60 -4.93
CA ALA A 10 0.88 4.87 -5.75
C ALA A 10 0.50 5.42 -7.13
N ALA A 11 -0.51 4.84 -7.77
CA ALA A 11 -1.06 5.33 -9.04
C ALA A 11 -1.60 6.76 -8.89
N SER A 12 -2.39 7.03 -7.85
CA SER A 12 -2.91 8.35 -7.52
C SER A 12 -1.78 9.37 -7.31
N ASN A 13 -0.74 9.00 -6.57
CA ASN A 13 0.44 9.85 -6.39
C ASN A 13 1.16 10.13 -7.72
N GLY A 14 1.20 9.15 -8.64
CA GLY A 14 1.75 9.32 -9.99
C GLY A 14 0.99 10.36 -10.81
N VAL A 15 -0.33 10.29 -10.79
CA VAL A 15 -1.20 11.27 -11.47
C VAL A 15 -1.02 12.66 -10.89
N ASN A 16 -1.05 12.80 -9.57
CA ASN A 16 -1.17 14.10 -8.88
C ASN A 16 0.17 14.82 -8.73
N PHE A 17 1.20 14.09 -8.35
CA PHE A 17 2.48 14.70 -7.92
C PHE A 17 3.63 14.41 -8.89
N GLY A 18 3.34 13.66 -9.96
CA GLY A 18 4.31 13.29 -10.98
C GLY A 18 5.27 12.17 -10.55
N ARG A 19 5.98 11.62 -11.53
CA ARG A 19 6.85 10.43 -11.37
C ARG A 19 7.85 10.55 -10.23
N LYS A 20 8.62 11.66 -10.20
CA LYS A 20 9.74 11.85 -9.23
C LYS A 20 9.27 11.88 -7.78
N ARG A 21 8.05 12.36 -7.50
CA ARG A 21 7.52 12.42 -6.14
C ARG A 21 6.81 11.13 -5.76
N ALA A 22 6.09 10.53 -6.70
CA ALA A 22 5.43 9.24 -6.50
C ALA A 22 6.42 8.11 -6.17
N LEU A 23 7.66 8.18 -6.68
CA LEU A 23 8.73 7.25 -6.30
C LEU A 23 9.00 7.22 -4.79
N ALA A 24 8.84 8.33 -4.07
CA ALA A 24 8.95 8.30 -2.61
C ALA A 24 7.88 7.39 -1.98
N GLY A 25 6.66 7.38 -2.53
CA GLY A 25 5.62 6.45 -2.12
C GLY A 25 5.95 4.99 -2.48
N VAL A 26 6.55 4.75 -3.67
CA VAL A 26 7.04 3.41 -4.05
C VAL A 26 8.04 2.90 -3.03
N PHE A 27 9.04 3.70 -2.67
CA PHE A 27 10.02 3.32 -1.64
C PHE A 27 9.37 3.08 -0.28
N GLY A 28 8.37 3.89 0.12
CA GLY A 28 7.60 3.65 1.35
C GLY A 28 6.90 2.28 1.34
N HIS A 29 6.30 1.91 0.21
CA HIS A 29 5.68 0.60 0.05
C HIS A 29 6.69 -0.55 0.09
N VAL A 30 7.83 -0.41 -0.59
CA VAL A 30 8.91 -1.41 -0.56
C VAL A 30 9.47 -1.59 0.86
N CYS A 31 9.65 -0.50 1.62
CA CYS A 31 10.03 -0.58 3.03
C CYS A 31 8.99 -1.32 3.88
N ALA A 32 7.69 -1.12 3.62
CA ALA A 32 6.64 -1.88 4.29
C ALA A 32 6.77 -3.39 4.01
N VAL A 33 7.00 -3.77 2.76
CA VAL A 33 7.21 -5.17 2.35
C VAL A 33 8.44 -5.76 3.06
N MET A 34 9.55 -5.01 3.15
CA MET A 34 10.75 -5.45 3.87
C MET A 34 10.46 -5.68 5.35
N ILE A 35 9.77 -4.75 6.02
CA ILE A 35 9.42 -4.88 7.44
C ILE A 35 8.54 -6.10 7.67
N LEU A 36 7.54 -6.34 6.81
CA LEU A 36 6.67 -7.51 6.91
C LEU A 36 7.45 -8.82 6.69
N ALA A 37 8.39 -8.85 5.75
CA ALA A 37 9.26 -10.00 5.53
C ALA A 37 10.14 -10.29 6.75
N LEU A 38 10.72 -9.26 7.38
CA LEU A 38 11.52 -9.39 8.60
C LEU A 38 10.69 -9.87 9.80
N ILE A 39 9.48 -9.34 9.98
CA ILE A 39 8.54 -9.80 11.00
C ILE A 39 8.20 -11.28 10.78
N SER A 40 7.97 -11.68 9.54
CA SER A 40 7.73 -13.09 9.20
C SER A 40 8.92 -13.98 9.57
N ALA A 41 10.13 -13.58 9.18
CA ALA A 41 11.34 -14.34 9.45
C ALA A 41 11.68 -14.47 10.94
N SER A 42 11.30 -13.49 11.76
CA SER A 42 11.51 -13.52 13.21
C SER A 42 10.53 -14.46 13.96
N GLY A 43 9.61 -15.13 13.26
CA GLY A 43 8.56 -15.95 13.84
C GLY A 43 7.42 -15.15 14.50
N LEU A 44 7.57 -13.83 14.63
CA LEU A 44 6.50 -12.97 15.17
C LEU A 44 5.24 -13.00 14.29
N GLY A 45 5.37 -13.30 13.01
CA GLY A 45 4.24 -13.48 12.12
C GLY A 45 3.30 -14.60 12.57
N VAL A 46 3.84 -15.72 13.03
CA VAL A 46 3.06 -16.85 13.56
C VAL A 46 2.36 -16.45 14.87
N ILE A 47 3.07 -15.77 15.76
CA ILE A 47 2.48 -15.27 17.02
C ILE A 47 1.32 -14.31 16.75
N LEU A 48 1.47 -13.40 15.78
CA LEU A 48 0.40 -12.49 15.39
C LEU A 48 -0.82 -13.22 14.82
N MET A 49 -0.63 -14.32 14.10
CA MET A 49 -1.73 -15.12 13.55
C MET A 49 -2.39 -16.02 14.58
N THR A 50 -1.66 -16.44 15.63
CA THR A 50 -2.19 -17.29 16.73
C THR A 50 -2.82 -16.47 17.86
N SER A 51 -2.58 -15.17 17.92
CA SER A 51 -3.18 -14.27 18.91
C SER A 51 -4.35 -13.51 18.30
N ASP A 52 -5.58 -13.93 18.62
CA ASP A 52 -6.81 -13.25 18.17
C ASP A 52 -6.83 -11.76 18.55
N ILE A 53 -6.28 -11.42 19.71
CA ILE A 53 -6.21 -10.04 20.19
C ILE A 53 -5.24 -9.23 19.32
N ALA A 54 -4.01 -9.73 19.10
CA ALA A 54 -3.01 -9.02 18.30
C ALA A 54 -3.47 -8.83 16.86
N PHE A 55 -4.05 -9.88 16.27
CA PHE A 55 -4.62 -9.81 14.91
C PHE A 55 -5.77 -8.80 14.86
N SER A 56 -6.71 -8.82 15.80
CA SER A 56 -7.84 -7.90 15.88
C SER A 56 -7.38 -6.45 16.01
N VAL A 57 -6.40 -6.16 16.87
CA VAL A 57 -5.86 -4.80 17.02
C VAL A 57 -5.29 -4.27 15.71
N ILE A 58 -4.48 -5.06 15.01
CA ILE A 58 -3.91 -4.66 13.71
C ILE A 58 -5.01 -4.48 12.67
N LYS A 59 -5.99 -5.37 12.65
CA LYS A 59 -7.16 -5.33 11.76
C LYS A 59 -7.95 -4.03 11.95
N TYR A 60 -8.29 -3.67 13.17
CA TYR A 60 -9.06 -2.45 13.47
C TYR A 60 -8.27 -1.17 13.21
N ILE A 61 -6.97 -1.14 13.53
CA ILE A 61 -6.09 -0.01 13.22
C ILE A 61 -5.98 0.15 11.68
N GLY A 62 -5.79 -0.95 10.97
CA GLY A 62 -5.71 -0.94 9.49
C GLY A 62 -7.01 -0.46 8.85
N ALA A 63 -8.16 -0.97 9.31
CA ALA A 63 -9.47 -0.55 8.82
C ALA A 63 -9.73 0.93 9.11
N GLY A 64 -9.43 1.41 10.33
CA GLY A 64 -9.55 2.81 10.70
C GLY A 64 -8.69 3.72 9.82
N TYR A 65 -7.46 3.31 9.51
CA TYR A 65 -6.57 4.04 8.62
C TYR A 65 -7.07 4.09 7.17
N LEU A 66 -7.63 2.97 6.67
CA LEU A 66 -8.26 2.92 5.34
C LEU A 66 -9.48 3.83 5.26
N VAL A 67 -10.34 3.83 6.27
CA VAL A 67 -11.49 4.75 6.37
C VAL A 67 -11.02 6.20 6.38
N TYR A 68 -10.02 6.52 7.20
CA TYR A 68 -9.46 7.87 7.29
C TYR A 68 -8.97 8.36 5.91
N ILE A 69 -8.16 7.56 5.21
CA ILE A 69 -7.70 7.90 3.86
C ILE A 69 -8.88 8.00 2.88
N GLY A 70 -9.80 7.03 2.91
CA GLY A 70 -10.97 7.01 2.03
C GLY A 70 -11.82 8.27 2.17
N ILE A 71 -12.12 8.68 3.41
CA ILE A 71 -12.87 9.91 3.69
C ILE A 71 -12.07 11.16 3.29
N ALA A 72 -10.76 11.20 3.57
CA ALA A 72 -9.91 12.31 3.18
C ALA A 72 -9.90 12.51 1.65
N ILE A 73 -9.81 11.42 0.88
CA ILE A 73 -9.90 11.44 -0.58
C ILE A 73 -11.30 11.88 -1.04
N TRP A 74 -12.35 11.37 -0.42
CA TRP A 74 -13.74 11.70 -0.79
C TRP A 74 -14.09 13.17 -0.52
N ARG A 75 -13.64 13.72 0.62
CA ARG A 75 -13.91 15.12 1.01
C ARG A 75 -13.08 16.14 0.24
N SER A 76 -12.02 15.74 -0.40
CA SER A 76 -11.07 16.65 -1.07
C SER A 76 -11.61 17.31 -2.36
N LYS A 77 -12.91 17.19 -2.68
CA LYS A 77 -13.56 17.78 -3.86
C LYS A 77 -12.73 17.64 -5.16
N GLY A 78 -12.03 16.54 -5.31
CA GLY A 78 -11.11 16.32 -6.43
C GLY A 78 -9.69 16.90 -6.21
N SER A 79 -9.46 17.63 -5.12
CA SER A 79 -8.19 18.32 -4.83
C SER A 79 -7.09 17.36 -4.30
N TRP A 80 -7.45 16.19 -3.79
CA TRP A 80 -6.48 15.12 -3.52
C TRP A 80 -6.06 14.39 -4.78
N ALA A 81 -6.93 14.44 -5.76
CA ALA A 81 -6.60 13.94 -7.08
C ALA A 81 -5.75 14.95 -7.87
N PHE A 82 -5.91 16.27 -7.63
CA PHE A 82 -5.32 17.22 -8.57
C PHE A 82 -5.12 18.56 -7.85
N ALA A 83 -3.89 18.81 -7.44
CA ALA A 83 -3.51 20.07 -6.83
C ALA A 83 -3.94 21.24 -7.73
N ASP A 84 -5.01 21.90 -7.37
CA ASP A 84 -5.28 23.22 -7.85
C ASP A 84 -4.17 24.12 -7.34
N ASN A 85 -3.72 25.06 -8.16
CA ASN A 85 -2.46 25.82 -8.14
C ASN A 85 -2.07 26.54 -6.82
N LYS A 86 -2.71 26.26 -5.69
CA LYS A 86 -2.43 26.87 -4.38
C LYS A 86 -2.31 25.93 -3.19
N GLN A 87 -2.50 24.61 -3.35
CA GLN A 87 -2.30 23.67 -2.25
C GLN A 87 -0.84 23.20 -2.19
N GLN A 88 -0.27 23.21 -1.01
CA GLN A 88 1.11 22.77 -0.75
C GLN A 88 1.30 21.35 -1.26
N ILE A 89 2.16 21.21 -2.27
CA ILE A 89 2.54 19.90 -2.80
C ILE A 89 3.18 19.10 -1.68
N PRO A 90 2.68 17.88 -1.33
CA PRO A 90 3.18 17.12 -0.20
C PRO A 90 4.69 16.88 -0.31
N ALA A 91 5.38 17.01 0.80
CA ALA A 91 6.80 16.66 0.88
C ALA A 91 6.97 15.17 0.52
N LYS A 92 8.08 14.80 -0.11
CA LYS A 92 8.40 13.40 -0.43
C LYS A 92 8.31 12.49 0.80
N ARG A 93 8.71 13.01 1.98
CA ARG A 93 8.62 12.30 3.26
C ARG A 93 7.18 11.97 3.66
N ALA A 94 6.22 12.84 3.36
CA ALA A 94 4.80 12.58 3.63
C ALA A 94 4.26 11.44 2.75
N LEU A 95 4.59 11.46 1.45
CA LEU A 95 4.21 10.40 0.51
C LEU A 95 4.85 9.05 0.88
N PHE A 96 6.11 9.07 1.31
CA PHE A 96 6.80 7.88 1.83
C PHE A 96 6.07 7.31 3.05
N LYS A 97 5.85 8.14 4.09
CA LYS A 97 5.17 7.71 5.32
C LYS A 97 3.77 7.17 5.05
N GLN A 98 3.00 7.85 4.21
CA GLN A 98 1.65 7.43 3.85
C GLN A 98 1.65 6.04 3.21
N SER A 99 2.55 5.79 2.24
CA SER A 99 2.65 4.50 1.58
C SER A 99 3.21 3.41 2.49
N LEU A 100 4.14 3.75 3.38
CA LEU A 100 4.67 2.85 4.40
C LEU A 100 3.56 2.38 5.35
N LEU A 101 2.84 3.32 5.94
CA LEU A 101 1.76 3.00 6.88
C LEU A 101 0.65 2.19 6.20
N LEU A 102 0.26 2.57 4.99
CA LEU A 102 -0.73 1.83 4.23
C LEU A 102 -0.27 0.41 3.89
N GLY A 103 1.00 0.24 3.56
CA GLY A 103 1.60 -1.07 3.29
C GLY A 103 1.60 -1.97 4.54
N LEU A 104 1.97 -1.42 5.69
CA LEU A 104 1.98 -2.14 6.98
C LEU A 104 0.56 -2.47 7.48
N SER A 105 -0.41 -1.60 7.18
CA SER A 105 -1.82 -1.81 7.54
C SER A 105 -2.57 -2.70 6.55
N ASN A 106 -1.89 -3.24 5.54
CA ASN A 106 -2.53 -4.08 4.52
C ASN A 106 -2.68 -5.51 5.04
N PRO A 107 -3.90 -5.95 5.42
CA PRO A 107 -4.10 -7.27 6.02
C PRO A 107 -3.72 -8.41 5.08
N LYS A 108 -3.91 -8.22 3.77
CA LYS A 108 -3.52 -9.21 2.77
C LYS A 108 -2.00 -9.43 2.76
N ALA A 109 -1.21 -8.34 2.90
CA ALA A 109 0.24 -8.45 2.99
C ALA A 109 0.65 -9.11 4.31
N LEU A 110 -0.01 -8.77 5.43
CA LEU A 110 0.20 -9.42 6.71
C LEU A 110 -0.05 -10.92 6.63
N VAL A 111 -1.22 -11.34 6.12
CA VAL A 111 -1.55 -12.78 5.95
C VAL A 111 -0.53 -13.47 5.03
N PHE A 112 -0.16 -12.83 3.91
CA PHE A 112 0.83 -13.40 2.99
C PHE A 112 2.18 -13.64 3.69
N PHE A 113 2.73 -12.63 4.33
CA PHE A 113 4.02 -12.74 4.98
C PHE A 113 3.97 -13.64 6.23
N SER A 114 2.89 -13.64 6.99
CA SER A 114 2.79 -14.44 8.21
C SER A 114 2.46 -15.92 7.94
N ALA A 115 1.59 -16.21 6.97
CA ALA A 115 1.11 -17.56 6.73
C ALA A 115 1.79 -18.26 5.55
N LEU A 116 1.98 -17.56 4.43
CA LEU A 116 2.53 -18.18 3.22
C LEU A 116 4.06 -18.11 3.14
N PHE A 117 4.67 -16.99 3.54
CA PHE A 117 6.09 -16.78 3.39
C PHE A 117 6.95 -17.85 4.10
N PRO A 118 6.63 -18.28 5.36
CA PRO A 118 7.37 -19.36 6.02
C PRO A 118 7.28 -20.71 5.32
N GLN A 119 6.21 -20.97 4.57
CA GLN A 119 6.02 -22.25 3.87
C GLN A 119 7.01 -22.47 2.71
N PHE A 120 7.69 -21.43 2.26
CA PHE A 120 8.73 -21.50 1.24
C PHE A 120 10.14 -21.68 1.82
N ILE A 121 10.27 -21.78 3.15
CA ILE A 121 11.53 -21.98 3.83
C ILE A 121 11.64 -23.45 4.23
N GLU A 122 12.66 -24.12 3.72
CA GLU A 122 13.01 -25.50 4.08
C GLU A 122 13.92 -25.51 5.32
N PRO A 123 13.40 -25.96 6.50
CA PRO A 123 14.16 -25.88 7.76
C PRO A 123 15.44 -26.73 7.78
N SER A 124 15.53 -27.76 6.93
CA SER A 124 16.71 -28.65 6.83
C SER A 124 17.90 -28.00 6.13
N GLN A 125 17.69 -26.84 5.50
CA GLN A 125 18.73 -26.11 4.76
C GLN A 125 19.02 -24.74 5.40
N ALA A 126 20.10 -24.09 4.97
CA ALA A 126 20.46 -22.78 5.47
C ALA A 126 19.32 -21.76 5.22
N ILE A 127 18.76 -21.21 6.30
CA ILE A 127 17.58 -20.32 6.26
C ILE A 127 17.92 -18.98 5.60
N LEU A 128 19.10 -18.41 5.89
CA LEU A 128 19.47 -17.09 5.44
C LEU A 128 19.47 -16.90 3.91
N PRO A 129 20.06 -17.80 3.10
CA PRO A 129 19.98 -17.67 1.64
C PRO A 129 18.55 -17.75 1.11
N GLN A 130 17.71 -18.63 1.66
CA GLN A 130 16.31 -18.78 1.27
C GLN A 130 15.53 -17.52 1.59
N PHE A 131 15.72 -16.98 2.79
CA PHE A 131 15.10 -15.71 3.20
C PHE A 131 15.51 -14.56 2.29
N LEU A 132 16.80 -14.41 1.99
CA LEU A 132 17.29 -13.35 1.13
C LEU A 132 16.71 -13.45 -0.30
N LEU A 133 16.58 -14.66 -0.82
CA LEU A 133 15.97 -14.91 -2.12
C LEU A 133 14.48 -14.53 -2.13
N LEU A 134 13.71 -14.99 -1.14
CA LEU A 134 12.28 -14.69 -1.04
C LEU A 134 12.01 -13.21 -0.78
N ALA A 135 12.74 -12.62 0.16
CA ALA A 135 12.62 -11.19 0.47
C ALA A 135 13.04 -10.34 -0.74
N GLY A 136 14.20 -10.65 -1.35
CA GLY A 136 14.68 -9.95 -2.54
C GLY A 136 13.70 -10.02 -3.70
N THR A 137 13.15 -11.19 -3.98
CA THR A 137 12.11 -11.38 -5.02
C THR A 137 10.86 -10.56 -4.71
N SER A 138 10.41 -10.57 -3.45
CA SER A 138 9.24 -9.81 -3.01
C SER A 138 9.46 -8.30 -3.14
N LEU A 139 10.64 -7.79 -2.76
CA LEU A 139 11.02 -6.39 -2.88
C LEU A 139 11.12 -5.94 -4.34
N CYS A 140 11.78 -6.75 -5.19
CA CYS A 140 11.88 -6.47 -6.62
C CYS A 140 10.49 -6.42 -7.26
N ASN A 141 9.62 -7.39 -6.97
CA ASN A 141 8.25 -7.40 -7.45
C ASN A 141 7.47 -6.16 -6.96
N ALA A 142 7.55 -5.85 -5.66
CA ALA A 142 6.88 -4.67 -5.09
C ALA A 142 7.34 -3.38 -5.78
N PHE A 143 8.65 -3.22 -5.97
CA PHE A 143 9.23 -2.05 -6.64
C PHE A 143 8.81 -1.96 -8.12
N ILE A 144 8.99 -3.03 -8.88
CA ILE A 144 8.71 -3.05 -10.32
C ILE A 144 7.22 -2.77 -10.56
N PHE A 145 6.33 -3.56 -9.96
CA PHE A 145 4.90 -3.43 -10.22
C PHE A 145 4.35 -2.09 -9.75
N THR A 146 4.73 -1.63 -8.55
CA THR A 146 4.26 -0.33 -8.05
C THR A 146 4.79 0.81 -8.93
N SER A 147 6.04 0.73 -9.41
CA SER A 147 6.60 1.71 -10.35
C SER A 147 5.88 1.70 -11.70
N VAL A 148 5.56 0.53 -12.23
CA VAL A 148 4.78 0.40 -13.47
C VAL A 148 3.41 1.07 -13.30
N TYR A 149 2.70 0.83 -12.21
CA TYR A 149 1.42 1.50 -11.96
C TYR A 149 1.55 3.02 -11.87
N VAL A 150 2.60 3.53 -11.23
CA VAL A 150 2.90 4.98 -11.19
C VAL A 150 3.14 5.53 -12.58
N LEU A 151 3.94 4.84 -13.40
CA LEU A 151 4.28 5.29 -14.76
C LEU A 151 3.06 5.26 -15.68
N VAL A 152 2.28 4.19 -15.66
CA VAL A 152 1.04 4.06 -16.44
C VAL A 152 0.06 5.15 -16.02
N ALA A 153 -0.20 5.30 -14.73
CA ALA A 153 -1.11 6.33 -14.23
C ALA A 153 -0.64 7.75 -14.60
N PHE A 154 0.67 8.00 -14.53
CA PHE A 154 1.24 9.27 -14.97
C PHE A 154 1.11 9.49 -16.49
N ARG A 155 1.27 8.45 -17.31
CA ARG A 155 1.14 8.54 -18.78
C ARG A 155 -0.26 8.94 -19.19
N PHE A 156 -1.26 8.42 -18.48
CA PHE A 156 -2.68 8.68 -18.74
C PHE A 156 -3.27 9.81 -17.89
N ARG A 157 -2.43 10.56 -17.15
CA ARG A 157 -2.90 11.59 -16.21
C ARG A 157 -3.81 12.64 -16.82
N GLN A 158 -3.62 13.01 -18.10
CA GLN A 158 -4.44 14.01 -18.79
C GLN A 158 -5.92 13.61 -18.89
N TYR A 159 -6.20 12.30 -18.99
CA TYR A 159 -7.57 11.79 -18.99
C TYR A 159 -8.20 11.86 -17.59
N PHE A 160 -7.39 11.65 -16.55
CA PHE A 160 -7.82 11.76 -15.16
C PHE A 160 -7.91 13.22 -14.69
N LEU A 161 -7.18 14.15 -15.32
CA LEU A 161 -7.17 15.57 -14.99
C LEU A 161 -8.37 16.35 -15.55
N SER A 162 -9.18 15.76 -16.42
CA SER A 162 -10.42 16.40 -16.87
C SER A 162 -11.40 16.62 -15.71
N ALA A 163 -12.24 17.67 -15.76
CA ALA A 163 -13.19 18.00 -14.69
C ALA A 163 -14.13 16.84 -14.34
N ILE A 164 -14.48 16.02 -15.33
CA ILE A 164 -15.28 14.81 -15.14
C ILE A 164 -14.43 13.70 -14.50
N GLY A 165 -13.22 13.49 -15.01
CA GLY A 165 -12.29 12.48 -14.49
C GLY A 165 -11.93 12.71 -13.03
N GLN A 166 -11.72 13.96 -12.62
CA GLN A 166 -11.41 14.32 -11.22
C GLN A 166 -12.50 13.90 -10.24
N ARG A 167 -13.75 14.19 -10.55
CA ARG A 167 -14.90 13.80 -9.70
C ARG A 167 -15.02 12.27 -9.57
N TRP A 168 -14.86 11.57 -10.69
CA TRP A 168 -14.96 10.10 -10.70
C TRP A 168 -13.79 9.43 -9.99
N VAL A 169 -12.55 9.86 -10.24
CA VAL A 169 -11.36 9.28 -9.61
C VAL A 169 -11.39 9.46 -8.09
N GLY A 170 -11.75 10.65 -7.60
CA GLY A 170 -11.86 10.89 -6.15
C GLY A 170 -12.92 10.00 -5.49
N LYS A 171 -14.11 9.94 -6.08
CA LYS A 171 -15.21 9.13 -5.55
C LYS A 171 -14.92 7.62 -5.63
N THR A 172 -14.41 7.14 -6.75
CA THR A 172 -14.10 5.71 -6.92
C THR A 172 -12.94 5.29 -6.03
N THR A 173 -11.86 6.08 -5.97
CA THR A 173 -10.73 5.78 -5.10
C THR A 173 -11.15 5.79 -3.63
N GLY A 174 -11.84 6.83 -3.16
CA GLY A 174 -12.36 6.90 -1.79
C GLY A 174 -13.31 5.74 -1.46
N GLY A 175 -14.23 5.42 -2.38
CA GLY A 175 -15.15 4.28 -2.25
C GLY A 175 -14.42 2.93 -2.17
N ILE A 176 -13.38 2.73 -2.96
CA ILE A 176 -12.55 1.52 -2.92
C ILE A 176 -11.85 1.37 -1.56
N PHE A 177 -11.29 2.46 -0.99
CA PHE A 177 -10.64 2.40 0.32
C PHE A 177 -11.64 2.06 1.43
N VAL A 178 -12.84 2.66 1.42
CA VAL A 178 -13.91 2.33 2.37
C VAL A 178 -14.39 0.88 2.17
N GLY A 179 -14.52 0.43 0.92
CA GLY A 179 -14.86 -0.96 0.61
C GLY A 179 -13.82 -1.96 1.12
N PHE A 180 -12.52 -1.65 0.99
CA PHE A 180 -11.45 -2.47 1.58
C PHE A 180 -11.51 -2.48 3.12
N ALA A 181 -11.84 -1.34 3.75
CA ALA A 181 -12.01 -1.28 5.21
C ALA A 181 -13.18 -2.15 5.65
N ALA A 182 -14.33 -2.08 4.96
CA ALA A 182 -15.49 -2.91 5.25
C ALA A 182 -15.19 -4.41 5.05
N ALA A 183 -14.56 -4.77 3.93
CA ALA A 183 -14.16 -6.15 3.68
C ALA A 183 -13.21 -6.68 4.76
N LEU A 184 -12.30 -5.83 5.25
CA LEU A 184 -11.39 -6.17 6.33
C LEU A 184 -12.11 -6.41 7.67
N LEU A 185 -13.17 -5.66 7.96
CA LEU A 185 -13.92 -5.82 9.20
C LEU A 185 -14.79 -7.08 9.23
N VAL A 186 -15.23 -7.56 8.04
CA VAL A 186 -16.08 -8.75 7.90
C VAL A 186 -15.25 -10.05 7.82
N SER A 187 -13.99 -9.97 7.38
CA SER A 187 -13.04 -11.12 7.38
C SER A 187 -12.47 -11.39 8.76
#